data_350d00eb0902ba76f07f42bcd70d45de
#
_entry.id   350d00eb0902ba76f07f42bcd70d45de
#
_cell.length_a   1.000
_cell.length_b   1.000
_cell.length_c   1.000
_cell.angle_alpha   90.00
_cell.angle_beta   90.00
_cell.angle_gamma   90.00
#
_symmetry.space_group_name_H-M   'P 1'
#
loop_
_entity.id
_entity.type
_entity.pdbx_description
1 polymer ?
#
loop_
_entity_poly.entity_id
_entity_poly.type
_entity_poly.pdbx_seq_one_letter_code
_entity_poly.pdbx_strand_id
1 'polypeptide(L)'
;MTSIRLRLLKWLIVPVLLINLGGGALTYMLAWAPAATVAANGPHREQMREATLRALVLLEVVLTLASVGLVWFSVSSALRPLNRLRAGLNARDGDDLAPIAADVPYELAPLVSSFNGLLDKVGEGAKARQDFLANVAHQLRTPLAGLRTQLEWLGARHAEPETAQSVKLMLSATERMIRQTNQLLSLARAEPNHFEKTRLEPLALNALVEDAIQSFVDQASLKAIDIGFDLRPVTITGDRFLLRDLIDNLIDNAIRYTPTGGTVTVSCRPDGAGGVLSVEDNGPGIPPAKREQVFSRYVRLDDKTHGSGLGLAIVRDIAAVHGARLAIVDAAGGRGALFSVRFP
;
A
#
# COMPACT_ATOMS: atom_id res chain seq x y z
N MET A 1 -3.89 -4.16 29.90
CA MET A 1 -2.40 -4.23 29.94
C MET A 1 -1.88 -2.93 30.56
N THR A 2 -1.18 -3.00 31.71
CA THR A 2 -0.65 -1.80 32.36
C THR A 2 0.55 -1.27 31.59
N SER A 3 0.50 0.01 31.22
CA SER A 3 1.58 0.71 30.50
C SER A 3 2.92 0.56 31.24
N ILE A 4 4.00 0.27 30.48
CA ILE A 4 5.39 0.22 31.00
C ILE A 4 5.72 1.50 31.78
N ARG A 5 5.23 2.64 31.27
CA ARG A 5 5.33 3.93 31.94
C ARG A 5 4.75 3.91 33.36
N LEU A 6 3.58 3.30 33.54
CA LEU A 6 2.91 3.23 34.83
C LEU A 6 3.62 2.30 35.81
N ARG A 7 4.24 1.21 35.30
CA ARG A 7 5.07 0.31 36.10
C ARG A 7 6.36 0.98 36.55
N LEU A 8 7.10 1.61 35.62
CA LEU A 8 8.33 2.35 35.95
C LEU A 8 8.05 3.48 36.92
N LEU A 9 6.95 4.21 36.73
CA LEU A 9 6.55 5.29 37.65
C LEU A 9 6.27 4.75 39.05
N LYS A 10 5.53 3.66 39.19
CA LYS A 10 5.28 3.01 40.49
C LYS A 10 6.57 2.54 41.16
N TRP A 11 7.46 1.88 40.44
CA TRP A 11 8.71 1.35 41.00
C TRP A 11 9.69 2.47 41.41
N LEU A 12 9.64 3.65 40.82
CA LEU A 12 10.48 4.78 41.18
C LEU A 12 9.83 5.71 42.22
N ILE A 13 8.53 5.98 42.11
CA ILE A 13 7.83 6.89 43.02
C ILE A 13 7.65 6.24 44.41
N VAL A 14 7.33 4.97 44.50
CA VAL A 14 7.09 4.31 45.82
C VAL A 14 8.33 4.36 46.71
N PRO A 15 9.54 3.99 46.28
CA PRO A 15 10.75 4.13 47.12
C PRO A 15 11.07 5.59 47.48
N VAL A 16 10.89 6.51 46.55
CA VAL A 16 11.11 7.95 46.81
C VAL A 16 10.16 8.46 47.88
N LEU A 17 8.88 8.11 47.81
CA LEU A 17 7.89 8.48 48.82
C LEU A 17 8.21 7.83 50.19
N LEU A 18 8.65 6.57 50.23
CA LEU A 18 9.05 5.90 51.47
C LEU A 18 10.27 6.56 52.10
N ILE A 19 11.28 6.96 51.29
CA ILE A 19 12.47 7.64 51.79
C ILE A 19 12.09 9.03 52.34
N ASN A 20 11.25 9.79 51.63
CA ASN A 20 10.80 11.11 52.10
C ASN A 20 9.94 10.97 53.37
N LEU A 21 9.04 9.99 53.44
CA LEU A 21 8.20 9.74 54.59
C LEU A 21 9.08 9.33 55.82
N GLY A 22 10.10 8.47 55.60
CA GLY A 22 11.08 8.08 56.60
C GLY A 22 11.92 9.24 57.10
N GLY A 23 12.36 10.15 56.18
CA GLY A 23 13.05 11.38 56.52
C GLY A 23 12.20 12.33 57.35
N GLY A 24 10.94 12.54 56.96
CA GLY A 24 9.98 13.35 57.70
C GLY A 24 9.66 12.79 59.10
N ALA A 25 9.52 11.46 59.20
CA ALA A 25 9.32 10.82 60.50
C ALA A 25 10.55 10.97 61.43
N LEU A 26 11.76 10.87 60.88
CA LEU A 26 13.01 11.07 61.62
C LEU A 26 13.19 12.51 62.09
N THR A 27 12.92 13.47 61.23
CA THR A 27 12.96 14.93 61.55
C THR A 27 11.93 15.27 62.62
N TYR A 28 10.72 14.69 62.53
CA TYR A 28 9.70 14.84 63.57
C TYR A 28 10.11 14.23 64.88
N MET A 29 10.68 13.00 64.91
CA MET A 29 11.21 12.36 66.11
C MET A 29 12.35 13.16 66.78
N LEU A 30 13.29 13.68 65.98
CA LEU A 30 14.39 14.51 66.45
C LEU A 30 13.89 15.85 67.01
N ALA A 31 12.89 16.45 66.38
CA ALA A 31 12.28 17.67 66.87
C ALA A 31 11.45 17.51 68.16
N TRP A 32 10.97 16.26 68.40
CA TRP A 32 10.17 15.94 69.57
C TRP A 32 10.97 15.22 70.70
N ALA A 33 12.23 14.88 70.45
CA ALA A 33 13.07 14.27 71.46
C ALA A 33 13.17 15.20 72.68
N PRO A 34 12.88 14.72 73.90
CA PRO A 34 12.99 15.58 75.11
C PRO A 34 14.44 16.01 75.30
N ALA A 35 14.67 17.29 75.19
CA ALA A 35 15.97 17.85 75.60
C ALA A 35 16.14 17.60 77.12
N ALA A 36 16.85 16.52 77.47
CA ALA A 36 17.02 16.02 78.81
C ALA A 36 17.88 16.93 79.70
N THR A 37 18.18 18.14 79.30
CA THR A 37 18.89 19.09 80.14
C THR A 37 18.49 20.52 79.83
N VAL A 38 18.11 21.26 80.86
CA VAL A 38 17.93 22.68 80.99
C VAL A 38 16.48 23.18 81.03
N ALA A 39 16.04 23.39 82.26
CA ALA A 39 14.84 24.10 82.63
C ALA A 39 14.94 25.59 82.22
N ALA A 40 14.13 25.98 81.22
CA ALA A 40 13.66 27.30 80.99
C ALA A 40 12.39 27.30 80.18
N ASN A 41 11.25 27.20 80.84
CA ASN A 41 9.92 27.32 80.27
C ASN A 41 9.59 28.82 80.04
N GLY A 42 9.55 29.23 78.79
CA GLY A 42 9.05 30.53 78.38
C GLY A 42 8.19 30.43 77.16
N PRO A 43 7.08 31.19 77.05
CA PRO A 43 6.09 31.12 75.89
C PRO A 43 6.75 31.37 74.56
N HIS A 44 7.86 32.01 74.46
CA HIS A 44 8.62 32.22 73.24
C HIS A 44 9.19 30.94 72.60
N ARG A 45 9.54 29.98 73.47
CA ARG A 45 10.09 28.69 72.93
C ARG A 45 9.03 27.80 72.27
N GLU A 46 7.82 27.80 72.78
CA GLU A 46 6.74 27.06 72.11
C GLU A 46 6.38 27.64 70.72
N GLN A 47 6.33 28.96 70.62
CA GLN A 47 6.11 29.63 69.34
C GLN A 47 7.24 29.36 68.33
N MET A 48 8.50 29.43 68.76
CA MET A 48 9.65 29.10 67.90
C MET A 48 9.62 27.62 67.46
N ARG A 49 9.25 26.71 68.33
CA ARG A 49 9.16 25.28 68.06
C ARG A 49 8.05 24.96 67.04
N GLU A 50 6.87 25.57 67.19
CA GLU A 50 5.78 25.45 66.23
C GLU A 50 6.17 26.00 64.86
N ALA A 51 6.82 27.18 64.83
CA ALA A 51 7.30 27.78 63.57
C ALA A 51 8.32 26.88 62.87
N THR A 52 9.28 26.30 63.63
CA THR A 52 10.28 25.36 63.07
C THR A 52 9.64 24.08 62.58
N LEU A 53 8.66 23.49 63.27
CA LEU A 53 7.94 22.30 62.86
C LEU A 53 7.13 22.60 61.57
N ARG A 54 6.42 23.72 61.52
CA ARG A 54 5.70 24.14 60.28
C ARG A 54 6.65 24.31 59.10
N ALA A 55 7.81 24.94 59.33
CA ALA A 55 8.82 25.11 58.27
C ALA A 55 9.42 23.79 57.79
N LEU A 56 9.68 22.83 58.70
CA LEU A 56 10.17 21.47 58.36
C LEU A 56 9.13 20.66 57.59
N VAL A 57 7.85 20.67 58.00
CA VAL A 57 6.76 20.02 57.27
C VAL A 57 6.60 20.62 55.90
N LEU A 58 6.65 21.93 55.78
CA LEU A 58 6.53 22.62 54.48
C LEU A 58 7.70 22.27 53.55
N LEU A 59 8.91 22.21 54.07
CA LEU A 59 10.11 21.79 53.35
C LEU A 59 9.97 20.34 52.84
N GLU A 60 9.49 19.41 53.69
CA GLU A 60 9.28 17.99 53.39
C GLU A 60 8.24 17.83 52.26
N VAL A 61 7.15 18.58 52.33
CA VAL A 61 6.13 18.58 51.27
C VAL A 61 6.72 19.08 49.94
N VAL A 62 7.48 20.16 49.96
CA VAL A 62 8.12 20.72 48.75
C VAL A 62 9.12 19.72 48.16
N LEU A 63 9.97 19.10 48.99
CA LEU A 63 10.94 18.10 48.55
C LEU A 63 10.24 16.85 47.95
N THR A 64 9.15 16.42 48.56
CA THR A 64 8.36 15.28 48.04
C THR A 64 7.74 15.61 46.68
N LEU A 65 7.11 16.77 46.53
CA LEU A 65 6.54 17.21 45.27
C LEU A 65 7.62 17.37 44.18
N ALA A 66 8.76 17.96 44.54
CA ALA A 66 9.90 18.14 43.66
C ALA A 66 10.47 16.80 43.17
N SER A 67 10.63 15.82 44.08
CA SER A 67 11.14 14.50 43.73
C SER A 67 10.16 13.68 42.85
N VAL A 68 8.87 13.75 43.15
CA VAL A 68 7.84 13.13 42.27
C VAL A 68 7.82 13.77 40.90
N GLY A 69 7.89 15.12 40.84
CA GLY A 69 7.97 15.84 39.56
C GLY A 69 9.22 15.49 38.75
N LEU A 70 10.38 15.40 39.43
CA LEU A 70 11.64 15.02 38.78
C LEU A 70 11.61 13.60 38.22
N VAL A 71 11.08 12.63 38.97
CA VAL A 71 10.91 11.24 38.52
C VAL A 71 9.96 11.17 37.34
N TRP A 72 8.83 11.89 37.40
CA TRP A 72 7.89 11.95 36.30
C TRP A 72 8.51 12.52 35.02
N PHE A 73 9.23 13.64 35.15
CA PHE A 73 9.92 14.29 34.02
C PHE A 73 10.99 13.36 33.42
N SER A 74 11.83 12.76 34.27
CA SER A 74 12.90 11.83 33.85
C SER A 74 12.35 10.63 33.06
N VAL A 75 11.34 9.92 33.62
CA VAL A 75 10.70 8.77 32.95
C VAL A 75 10.02 9.18 31.66
N SER A 76 9.34 10.33 31.66
CA SER A 76 8.63 10.82 30.47
C SER A 76 9.60 11.19 29.36
N SER A 77 10.74 11.82 29.69
CA SER A 77 11.79 12.19 28.72
C SER A 77 12.51 10.95 28.17
N ALA A 78 12.84 9.98 29.03
CA ALA A 78 13.50 8.73 28.61
C ALA A 78 12.63 7.89 27.67
N LEU A 79 11.29 7.94 27.78
CA LEU A 79 10.38 7.18 26.92
C LEU A 79 9.92 7.92 25.65
N ARG A 80 10.26 9.21 25.49
CA ARG A 80 9.89 9.99 24.31
C ARG A 80 10.40 9.39 22.99
N PRO A 81 11.66 8.94 22.87
CA PRO A 81 12.18 8.35 21.63
C PRO A 81 11.41 7.09 21.22
N LEU A 82 11.08 6.23 22.20
CA LEU A 82 10.30 5.00 21.95
C LEU A 82 8.89 5.31 21.44
N ASN A 83 8.24 6.34 21.98
CA ASN A 83 6.92 6.76 21.52
C ASN A 83 7.00 7.37 20.11
N ARG A 84 8.06 8.10 19.76
CA ARG A 84 8.30 8.62 18.41
C ARG A 84 8.51 7.47 17.41
N LEU A 85 9.36 6.51 17.76
CA LEU A 85 9.58 5.31 16.95
C LEU A 85 8.28 4.56 16.70
N ARG A 86 7.47 4.33 17.75
CA ARG A 86 6.16 3.68 17.63
C ARG A 86 5.19 4.47 16.74
N ALA A 87 5.14 5.79 16.90
CA ALA A 87 4.29 6.64 16.07
C ALA A 87 4.73 6.62 14.61
N GLY A 88 6.05 6.68 14.35
CA GLY A 88 6.61 6.55 13.00
C GLY A 88 6.30 5.20 12.35
N LEU A 89 6.40 4.11 13.11
CA LEU A 89 6.04 2.77 12.63
C LEU A 89 4.54 2.61 12.34
N ASN A 90 3.68 3.18 13.20
CA ASN A 90 2.22 3.12 13.00
C ASN A 90 1.71 4.04 11.88
N ALA A 91 2.44 5.09 11.54
CA ALA A 91 2.10 6.02 10.46
C ALA A 91 2.59 5.53 9.08
N ARG A 92 3.41 4.46 9.04
CA ARG A 92 3.83 3.83 7.80
C ARG A 92 2.70 3.00 7.22
N ASP A 93 2.47 3.16 5.93
CA ASP A 93 1.71 2.17 5.17
C ASP A 93 2.46 0.84 5.25
N GLY A 94 1.69 -0.28 5.29
CA GLY A 94 2.28 -1.63 5.43
C GLY A 94 3.35 -1.99 4.38
N ASP A 95 3.50 -1.15 3.39
CA ASP A 95 4.31 -1.33 2.19
C ASP A 95 5.54 -0.41 2.14
N ASP A 96 5.71 0.47 3.13
CA ASP A 96 6.87 1.36 3.22
C ASP A 96 8.09 0.60 3.80
N LEU A 97 8.94 0.09 2.92
CA LEU A 97 10.20 -0.60 3.25
C LEU A 97 11.40 0.34 3.44
N ALA A 98 11.22 1.67 3.37
CA ALA A 98 12.30 2.60 3.57
C ALA A 98 12.96 2.42 4.96
N PRO A 99 14.27 2.57 5.10
CA PRO A 99 14.93 2.41 6.39
C PRO A 99 14.41 3.43 7.40
N ILE A 100 14.30 3.01 8.65
CA ILE A 100 13.91 3.90 9.75
C ILE A 100 15.09 4.82 10.04
N ALA A 101 14.99 6.08 9.59
CA ALA A 101 15.92 7.15 9.94
C ALA A 101 15.44 7.82 11.25
N ALA A 102 15.61 7.16 12.39
CA ALA A 102 15.28 7.74 13.68
C ALA A 102 16.56 8.06 14.45
N ASP A 103 16.66 9.29 14.94
CA ASP A 103 17.65 9.65 15.95
C ASP A 103 17.22 9.00 17.28
N VAL A 104 17.75 7.81 17.54
CA VAL A 104 17.40 6.98 18.70
C VAL A 104 18.59 6.88 19.66
N PRO A 105 18.32 6.75 20.98
CA PRO A 105 19.36 6.47 21.95
C PRO A 105 20.18 5.24 21.57
N TYR A 106 21.46 5.23 22.01
CA TYR A 106 22.40 4.16 21.71
C TYR A 106 21.86 2.76 22.03
N GLU A 107 21.08 2.65 23.11
CA GLU A 107 20.46 1.39 23.56
C GLU A 107 19.41 0.85 22.58
N LEU A 108 18.80 1.69 21.77
CA LEU A 108 17.80 1.31 20.77
C LEU A 108 18.40 1.16 19.36
N ALA A 109 19.61 1.64 19.13
CA ALA A 109 20.27 1.57 17.83
C ALA A 109 20.41 0.14 17.28
N PRO A 110 20.77 -0.90 18.08
CA PRO A 110 20.83 -2.29 17.60
C PRO A 110 19.45 -2.83 17.18
N LEU A 111 18.39 -2.43 17.87
CA LEU A 111 17.01 -2.82 17.53
C LEU A 111 16.58 -2.22 16.20
N VAL A 112 16.84 -0.91 16.00
CA VAL A 112 16.53 -0.21 14.73
C VAL A 112 17.34 -0.80 13.59
N SER A 113 18.63 -1.08 13.80
CA SER A 113 19.49 -1.72 12.81
C SER A 113 19.00 -3.12 12.42
N SER A 114 18.61 -3.93 13.40
CA SER A 114 18.05 -5.27 13.12
C SER A 114 16.72 -5.20 12.36
N PHE A 115 15.89 -4.21 12.70
CA PHE A 115 14.62 -3.99 12.00
C PHE A 115 14.84 -3.50 10.56
N ASN A 116 15.76 -2.56 10.32
CA ASN A 116 16.16 -2.14 8.98
C ASN A 116 16.72 -3.30 8.17
N GLY A 117 17.56 -4.16 8.76
CA GLY A 117 18.03 -5.37 8.10
C GLY A 117 16.94 -6.39 7.75
N LEU A 118 15.84 -6.42 8.48
CA LEU A 118 14.65 -7.21 8.11
C LEU A 118 13.89 -6.55 6.95
N LEU A 119 13.73 -5.24 6.97
CA LEU A 119 13.09 -4.50 5.86
C LEU A 119 13.88 -4.70 4.55
N ASP A 120 15.22 -4.59 4.61
CA ASP A 120 16.09 -4.84 3.46
C ASP A 120 15.91 -6.26 2.90
N LYS A 121 15.90 -7.29 3.76
CA LYS A 121 15.67 -8.69 3.34
C LYS A 121 14.30 -8.90 2.72
N VAL A 122 13.26 -8.25 3.25
CA VAL A 122 11.91 -8.30 2.67
C VAL A 122 11.93 -7.65 1.28
N GLY A 123 12.58 -6.48 1.15
CA GLY A 123 12.74 -5.78 -0.14
C GLY A 123 13.52 -6.62 -1.17
N GLU A 124 14.65 -7.21 -0.78
CA GLU A 124 15.43 -8.11 -1.65
C GLU A 124 14.63 -9.35 -2.09
N GLY A 125 13.90 -9.97 -1.16
CA GLY A 125 13.04 -11.12 -1.47
C GLY A 125 11.91 -10.78 -2.44
N ALA A 126 11.32 -9.61 -2.29
CA ALA A 126 10.29 -9.11 -3.18
C ALA A 126 10.84 -8.83 -4.59
N LYS A 127 12.00 -8.17 -4.68
CA LYS A 127 12.70 -7.91 -5.95
C LYS A 127 13.09 -9.22 -6.65
N ALA A 128 13.67 -10.16 -5.93
CA ALA A 128 14.04 -11.47 -6.50
C ALA A 128 12.81 -12.22 -7.05
N ARG A 129 11.67 -12.14 -6.35
CA ARG A 129 10.40 -12.72 -6.82
C ARG A 129 9.91 -12.04 -8.11
N GLN A 130 10.02 -10.72 -8.19
CA GLN A 130 9.61 -9.95 -9.37
C GLN A 130 10.50 -10.28 -10.58
N ASP A 131 11.81 -10.33 -10.39
CA ASP A 131 12.77 -10.70 -11.43
C ASP A 131 12.58 -12.15 -11.90
N PHE A 132 12.30 -13.07 -10.97
CA PHE A 132 11.96 -14.45 -11.31
C PHE A 132 10.72 -14.53 -12.18
N LEU A 133 9.64 -13.84 -11.79
CA LEU A 133 8.39 -13.82 -12.55
C LEU A 133 8.58 -13.19 -13.94
N ALA A 134 9.36 -12.12 -14.04
CA ALA A 134 9.70 -11.50 -15.33
C ALA A 134 10.46 -12.47 -16.27
N ASN A 135 11.42 -13.21 -15.72
CA ASN A 135 12.17 -14.22 -16.47
C ASN A 135 11.29 -15.39 -16.92
N VAL A 136 10.45 -15.92 -16.01
CA VAL A 136 9.49 -17.00 -16.33
C VAL A 136 8.54 -16.55 -17.45
N ALA A 137 8.09 -15.29 -17.41
CA ALA A 137 7.29 -14.69 -18.47
C ALA A 137 7.92 -14.84 -19.84
N HIS A 138 9.17 -14.38 -19.91
CA HIS A 138 9.89 -14.37 -21.17
C HIS A 138 10.14 -15.81 -21.66
N GLN A 139 10.50 -16.71 -20.76
CA GLN A 139 10.77 -18.11 -21.09
C GLN A 139 9.52 -18.90 -21.45
N LEU A 140 8.33 -18.52 -20.97
CA LEU A 140 7.06 -19.15 -21.39
C LEU A 140 6.53 -18.57 -22.69
N ARG A 141 6.73 -17.29 -22.98
CA ARG A 141 6.29 -16.66 -24.21
C ARG A 141 6.89 -17.30 -25.46
N THR A 142 8.18 -17.61 -25.42
CA THR A 142 8.91 -18.18 -26.58
C THR A 142 8.39 -19.55 -27.01
N PRO A 143 8.26 -20.58 -26.16
CA PRO A 143 7.73 -21.87 -26.56
C PRO A 143 6.24 -21.83 -26.95
N LEU A 144 5.45 -20.97 -26.30
CA LEU A 144 4.04 -20.78 -26.65
C LEU A 144 3.87 -20.12 -28.01
N ALA A 145 4.70 -19.12 -28.35
CA ALA A 145 4.73 -18.53 -29.68
C ALA A 145 5.16 -19.57 -30.75
N GLY A 146 6.17 -20.38 -30.47
CA GLY A 146 6.59 -21.46 -31.33
C GLY A 146 5.46 -22.49 -31.57
N LEU A 147 4.79 -22.90 -30.50
CA LEU A 147 3.64 -23.82 -30.61
C LEU A 147 2.51 -23.21 -31.43
N ARG A 148 2.18 -21.93 -31.24
CA ARG A 148 1.19 -21.24 -32.06
C ARG A 148 1.56 -21.24 -33.51
N THR A 149 2.79 -20.88 -33.89
CA THR A 149 3.26 -20.87 -35.26
C THR A 149 3.19 -22.27 -35.90
N GLN A 150 3.55 -23.32 -35.16
CA GLN A 150 3.43 -24.70 -35.64
C GLN A 150 1.99 -25.13 -35.90
N LEU A 151 1.08 -24.77 -35.01
CA LEU A 151 -0.35 -25.02 -35.16
C LEU A 151 -0.97 -24.25 -36.33
N GLU A 152 -0.59 -22.98 -36.52
CA GLU A 152 -1.00 -22.15 -37.68
C GLU A 152 -0.53 -22.80 -39.00
N TRP A 153 0.76 -23.22 -39.03
CA TRP A 153 1.33 -23.92 -40.18
C TRP A 153 0.61 -25.29 -40.49
N LEU A 154 0.30 -26.03 -39.42
CA LEU A 154 -0.43 -27.32 -39.56
C LEU A 154 -1.87 -27.09 -40.07
N GLY A 155 -2.55 -26.05 -39.55
CA GLY A 155 -3.90 -25.68 -40.00
C GLY A 155 -3.95 -25.21 -41.45
N ALA A 156 -2.90 -24.55 -41.93
CA ALA A 156 -2.82 -24.12 -43.33
C ALA A 156 -2.58 -25.25 -44.34
N ARG A 157 -2.05 -26.40 -43.88
CA ARG A 157 -1.67 -27.51 -44.77
C ARG A 157 -2.66 -28.69 -44.84
N HIS A 158 -3.49 -28.85 -43.80
CA HIS A 158 -4.39 -29.99 -43.71
C HIS A 158 -5.84 -29.55 -43.93
N ALA A 159 -6.41 -29.97 -45.04
CA ALA A 159 -7.76 -29.61 -45.47
C ALA A 159 -8.86 -30.57 -44.91
N GLU A 160 -8.49 -31.64 -44.22
CA GLU A 160 -9.49 -32.56 -43.64
C GLU A 160 -10.27 -31.85 -42.51
N PRO A 161 -11.62 -31.84 -42.56
CA PRO A 161 -12.46 -31.09 -41.64
C PRO A 161 -12.20 -31.43 -40.16
N GLU A 162 -11.93 -32.68 -39.85
CA GLU A 162 -11.71 -33.17 -38.48
C GLU A 162 -10.36 -32.70 -37.93
N THR A 163 -9.32 -32.76 -38.77
CA THR A 163 -7.97 -32.26 -38.42
C THR A 163 -7.98 -30.73 -38.26
N ALA A 164 -8.64 -30.02 -39.19
CA ALA A 164 -8.78 -28.57 -39.13
C ALA A 164 -9.53 -28.12 -37.84
N GLN A 165 -10.58 -28.84 -37.44
CA GLN A 165 -11.30 -28.58 -36.20
C GLN A 165 -10.40 -28.80 -34.96
N SER A 166 -9.62 -29.86 -34.93
CA SER A 166 -8.70 -30.18 -33.83
C SER A 166 -7.59 -29.11 -33.71
N VAL A 167 -6.99 -28.69 -34.82
CA VAL A 167 -5.98 -27.65 -34.87
C VAL A 167 -6.55 -26.31 -34.37
N LYS A 168 -7.77 -25.96 -34.78
CA LYS A 168 -8.46 -24.75 -34.31
C LYS A 168 -8.69 -24.77 -32.81
N LEU A 169 -9.04 -25.88 -32.21
CA LEU A 169 -9.19 -26.05 -30.78
C LEU A 169 -7.83 -25.89 -30.04
N MET A 170 -6.77 -26.48 -30.58
CA MET A 170 -5.42 -26.36 -30.03
C MET A 170 -4.91 -24.92 -30.09
N LEU A 171 -5.12 -24.21 -31.22
CA LEU A 171 -4.80 -22.78 -31.36
C LEU A 171 -5.52 -21.98 -30.29
N SER A 172 -6.82 -22.15 -30.15
CA SER A 172 -7.60 -21.41 -29.15
C SER A 172 -7.17 -21.71 -27.72
N ALA A 173 -6.74 -22.94 -27.42
CA ALA A 173 -6.17 -23.29 -26.10
C ALA A 173 -4.81 -22.64 -25.87
N THR A 174 -3.95 -22.64 -26.89
CA THR A 174 -2.62 -21.99 -26.83
C THR A 174 -2.74 -20.48 -26.63
N GLU A 175 -3.63 -19.83 -27.34
CA GLU A 175 -3.91 -18.40 -27.15
C GLU A 175 -4.46 -18.09 -25.76
N ARG A 176 -5.31 -18.95 -25.20
CA ARG A 176 -5.76 -18.81 -23.81
C ARG A 176 -4.58 -18.91 -22.84
N MET A 177 -3.67 -19.87 -23.01
CA MET A 177 -2.49 -20.01 -22.17
C MET A 177 -1.58 -18.78 -22.25
N ILE A 178 -1.33 -18.25 -23.44
CA ILE A 178 -0.56 -17.01 -23.63
C ILE A 178 -1.19 -15.86 -22.88
N ARG A 179 -2.50 -15.65 -23.02
CA ARG A 179 -3.22 -14.57 -22.30
C ARG A 179 -3.16 -14.75 -20.80
N GLN A 180 -3.41 -15.94 -20.28
CA GLN A 180 -3.36 -16.22 -18.84
C GLN A 180 -1.96 -16.01 -18.27
N THR A 181 -0.93 -16.46 -18.97
CA THR A 181 0.48 -16.25 -18.56
C THR A 181 0.79 -14.77 -18.51
N ASN A 182 0.46 -13.99 -19.53
CA ASN A 182 0.68 -12.55 -19.55
C ASN A 182 -0.07 -11.86 -18.39
N GLN A 183 -1.33 -12.23 -18.13
CA GLN A 183 -2.12 -11.67 -17.02
C GLN A 183 -1.52 -11.95 -15.65
N LEU A 184 -1.03 -13.18 -15.40
CA LEU A 184 -0.37 -13.53 -14.14
C LEU A 184 0.91 -12.72 -13.93
N LEU A 185 1.64 -12.45 -15.00
CA LEU A 185 2.88 -11.70 -14.99
C LEU A 185 2.67 -10.20 -14.80
N SER A 186 1.66 -9.64 -15.48
CA SER A 186 1.25 -8.26 -15.25
C SER A 186 0.81 -8.03 -13.81
N LEU A 187 0.04 -8.98 -13.25
CA LEU A 187 -0.37 -8.93 -11.84
C LEU A 187 0.84 -8.92 -10.89
N ALA A 188 1.84 -9.76 -11.18
CA ALA A 188 3.04 -9.85 -10.35
C ALA A 188 3.96 -8.63 -10.47
N ARG A 189 3.94 -7.93 -11.63
CA ARG A 189 4.68 -6.68 -11.86
C ARG A 189 3.97 -5.46 -11.28
N ALA A 190 2.64 -5.48 -11.28
CA ALA A 190 1.80 -4.39 -10.81
C ALA A 190 1.52 -4.42 -9.30
N GLU A 191 2.20 -5.27 -8.52
CA GLU A 191 2.10 -5.20 -7.05
C GLU A 191 2.63 -3.84 -6.57
N PRO A 192 1.77 -2.93 -6.04
CA PRO A 192 2.13 -1.54 -5.75
C PRO A 192 3.28 -1.41 -4.74
N ASN A 193 3.40 -2.40 -3.86
CA ASN A 193 4.31 -2.44 -2.73
C ASN A 193 5.78 -2.63 -3.10
N HIS A 194 6.04 -3.02 -4.34
CA HIS A 194 7.39 -3.36 -4.80
C HIS A 194 7.80 -2.62 -6.08
N PHE A 195 6.99 -1.64 -6.48
CA PHE A 195 7.26 -0.89 -7.69
C PHE A 195 8.32 0.20 -7.45
N GLU A 196 9.47 0.05 -8.10
CA GLU A 196 10.51 1.09 -8.10
C GLU A 196 10.02 2.30 -8.92
N LYS A 197 9.68 3.40 -8.24
CA LYS A 197 9.31 4.68 -8.89
C LYS A 197 10.37 5.22 -9.87
N THR A 198 11.58 4.70 -9.82
CA THR A 198 12.68 5.01 -10.73
C THR A 198 12.44 4.57 -12.17
N ARG A 199 11.44 3.71 -12.43
CA ARG A 199 11.07 3.27 -13.79
C ARG A 199 10.03 4.17 -14.48
N LEU A 200 9.53 5.18 -13.76
CA LEU A 200 8.56 6.10 -14.33
C LEU A 200 9.29 7.12 -15.22
N GLU A 201 8.91 7.19 -16.49
CA GLU A 201 9.44 8.12 -17.50
C GLU A 201 8.31 8.91 -18.17
N PRO A 202 8.59 10.10 -18.72
CA PRO A 202 7.61 10.82 -19.54
C PRO A 202 7.28 10.01 -20.80
N LEU A 203 5.99 9.72 -21.02
CA LEU A 203 5.50 8.90 -22.14
C LEU A 203 4.37 9.60 -22.87
N ALA A 204 4.37 9.53 -24.20
CA ALA A 204 3.25 9.93 -25.05
C ALA A 204 2.15 8.87 -24.97
N LEU A 205 1.11 9.13 -24.17
CA LEU A 205 0.01 8.17 -23.95
C LEU A 205 -0.75 7.86 -25.24
N ASN A 206 -0.99 8.87 -26.07
CA ASN A 206 -1.66 8.71 -27.36
C ASN A 206 -0.93 7.72 -28.28
N ALA A 207 0.40 7.81 -28.37
CA ALA A 207 1.19 6.88 -29.18
C ALA A 207 1.13 5.44 -28.64
N LEU A 208 1.15 5.28 -27.31
CA LEU A 208 1.05 3.98 -26.67
C LEU A 208 -0.33 3.34 -26.90
N VAL A 209 -1.40 4.15 -26.88
CA VAL A 209 -2.77 3.70 -27.18
C VAL A 209 -2.91 3.32 -28.64
N GLU A 210 -2.34 4.10 -29.58
CA GLU A 210 -2.34 3.81 -31.02
C GLU A 210 -1.68 2.46 -31.32
N ASP A 211 -0.47 2.23 -30.77
CA ASP A 211 0.22 0.94 -30.87
C ASP A 211 -0.61 -0.22 -30.30
N ALA A 212 -1.35 0.01 -29.21
CA ALA A 212 -2.20 -1.00 -28.59
C ALA A 212 -3.38 -1.35 -29.50
N ILE A 213 -4.11 -0.36 -30.02
CA ILE A 213 -5.29 -0.58 -30.86
C ILE A 213 -4.95 -1.42 -32.08
N GLN A 214 -3.80 -1.20 -32.73
CA GLN A 214 -3.36 -1.99 -33.88
C GLN A 214 -3.36 -3.49 -33.61
N SER A 215 -3.00 -3.92 -32.41
CA SER A 215 -2.98 -5.34 -32.05
C SER A 215 -4.36 -5.98 -31.84
N PHE A 216 -5.42 -5.17 -31.76
CA PHE A 216 -6.81 -5.64 -31.57
C PHE A 216 -7.69 -5.52 -32.81
N VAL A 217 -7.21 -4.91 -33.91
CA VAL A 217 -7.99 -4.72 -35.13
C VAL A 217 -8.53 -6.04 -35.69
N ASP A 218 -7.69 -7.06 -35.78
CA ASP A 218 -8.10 -8.39 -36.29
C ASP A 218 -9.17 -9.04 -35.38
N GLN A 219 -8.99 -8.95 -34.06
CA GLN A 219 -9.93 -9.49 -33.07
C GLN A 219 -11.30 -8.80 -33.14
N ALA A 220 -11.32 -7.49 -33.32
CA ALA A 220 -12.54 -6.71 -33.48
C ALA A 220 -13.24 -7.04 -34.81
N SER A 221 -12.46 -7.13 -35.91
CA SER A 221 -12.97 -7.49 -37.24
C SER A 221 -13.65 -8.85 -37.25
N LEU A 222 -13.09 -9.86 -36.56
CA LEU A 222 -13.70 -11.19 -36.41
C LEU A 222 -15.08 -11.16 -35.71
N LYS A 223 -15.31 -10.14 -34.89
CA LYS A 223 -16.56 -9.91 -34.17
C LYS A 223 -17.44 -8.85 -34.82
N ALA A 224 -17.02 -8.31 -35.97
CA ALA A 224 -17.64 -7.17 -36.66
C ALA A 224 -17.87 -5.96 -35.73
N ILE A 225 -16.95 -5.73 -34.79
CA ILE A 225 -16.96 -4.59 -33.86
C ILE A 225 -16.30 -3.40 -34.54
N ASP A 226 -16.98 -2.26 -34.53
CA ASP A 226 -16.41 -0.97 -34.96
C ASP A 226 -15.57 -0.36 -33.84
N ILE A 227 -14.25 -0.18 -34.09
CA ILE A 227 -13.35 0.48 -33.13
C ILE A 227 -13.12 1.92 -33.57
N GLY A 228 -13.71 2.85 -32.85
CA GLY A 228 -13.44 4.29 -32.95
C GLY A 228 -12.32 4.74 -32.02
N PHE A 229 -11.63 5.83 -32.38
CA PHE A 229 -10.62 6.44 -31.50
C PHE A 229 -10.59 7.97 -31.62
N ASP A 230 -10.40 8.65 -30.48
CA ASP A 230 -10.16 10.11 -30.37
C ASP A 230 -8.89 10.32 -29.51
N LEU A 231 -7.73 10.29 -30.17
CA LEU A 231 -6.43 10.33 -29.53
C LEU A 231 -5.83 11.74 -29.65
N ARG A 232 -5.87 12.50 -28.56
CA ARG A 232 -5.20 13.81 -28.48
C ARG A 232 -3.81 13.65 -27.86
N PRO A 233 -2.82 14.41 -28.32
CA PRO A 233 -1.48 14.36 -27.75
C PRO A 233 -1.51 14.69 -26.25
N VAL A 234 -0.99 13.76 -25.43
CA VAL A 234 -0.86 13.93 -23.99
C VAL A 234 0.35 13.16 -23.49
N THR A 235 1.14 13.79 -22.64
CA THR A 235 2.29 13.17 -21.99
C THR A 235 1.95 12.90 -20.54
N ILE A 236 2.22 11.70 -20.06
CA ILE A 236 2.08 11.29 -18.66
C ILE A 236 3.40 10.70 -18.17
N THR A 237 3.59 10.65 -16.85
CA THR A 237 4.74 9.96 -16.26
C THR A 237 4.34 8.53 -15.90
N GLY A 238 5.02 7.52 -16.46
CA GLY A 238 4.63 6.14 -16.25
C GLY A 238 5.64 5.10 -16.72
N ASP A 239 5.38 3.84 -16.39
CA ASP A 239 6.10 2.67 -16.92
C ASP A 239 5.42 2.20 -18.22
N ARG A 240 6.17 2.21 -19.32
CA ARG A 240 5.65 1.86 -20.65
C ARG A 240 5.01 0.46 -20.71
N PHE A 241 5.61 -0.51 -20.03
CA PHE A 241 5.13 -1.90 -20.08
C PHE A 241 3.84 -2.07 -19.28
N LEU A 242 3.80 -1.51 -18.07
CA LEU A 242 2.58 -1.56 -17.25
C LEU A 242 1.43 -0.80 -17.89
N LEU A 243 1.70 0.39 -18.43
CA LEU A 243 0.66 1.17 -19.12
C LEU A 243 0.15 0.43 -20.37
N ARG A 244 1.03 -0.24 -21.11
CA ARG A 244 0.62 -1.09 -22.24
C ARG A 244 -0.30 -2.22 -21.76
N ASP A 245 0.06 -2.91 -20.67
CA ASP A 245 -0.76 -3.97 -20.10
C ASP A 245 -2.13 -3.44 -19.62
N LEU A 246 -2.18 -2.24 -19.03
CA LEU A 246 -3.43 -1.59 -18.63
C LEU A 246 -4.34 -1.34 -19.85
N ILE A 247 -3.79 -0.74 -20.90
CA ILE A 247 -4.51 -0.43 -22.14
C ILE A 247 -5.03 -1.72 -22.78
N ASP A 248 -4.17 -2.72 -22.92
CA ASP A 248 -4.52 -4.01 -23.51
C ASP A 248 -5.65 -4.71 -22.73
N ASN A 249 -5.62 -4.68 -21.39
CA ASN A 249 -6.68 -5.25 -20.57
C ASN A 249 -8.02 -4.50 -20.71
N LEU A 250 -8.00 -3.17 -20.83
CA LEU A 250 -9.22 -2.39 -21.05
C LEU A 250 -9.82 -2.65 -22.44
N ILE A 251 -9.01 -2.67 -23.49
CA ILE A 251 -9.47 -2.91 -24.86
C ILE A 251 -9.96 -4.34 -25.03
N ASP A 252 -9.21 -5.35 -24.55
CA ASP A 252 -9.64 -6.77 -24.58
C ASP A 252 -10.98 -6.95 -23.87
N ASN A 253 -11.14 -6.30 -22.71
CA ASN A 253 -12.38 -6.34 -21.96
C ASN A 253 -13.55 -5.72 -22.75
N ALA A 254 -13.37 -4.54 -23.33
CA ALA A 254 -14.38 -3.89 -24.17
C ALA A 254 -14.79 -4.75 -25.36
N ILE A 255 -13.84 -5.26 -26.15
CA ILE A 255 -14.12 -6.15 -27.30
C ILE A 255 -14.82 -7.43 -26.86
N ARG A 256 -14.44 -7.99 -25.72
CA ARG A 256 -15.00 -9.23 -25.19
C ARG A 256 -16.47 -9.11 -24.84
N TYR A 257 -16.85 -8.05 -24.13
CA TYR A 257 -18.22 -7.86 -23.63
C TYR A 257 -19.12 -7.13 -24.63
N THR A 258 -18.58 -6.47 -25.64
CA THR A 258 -19.35 -5.91 -26.74
C THR A 258 -19.98 -7.02 -27.58
N PRO A 259 -21.28 -6.97 -27.92
CA PRO A 259 -21.90 -7.93 -28.82
C PRO A 259 -21.36 -7.79 -30.25
N THR A 260 -21.56 -8.83 -31.06
CA THR A 260 -21.21 -8.78 -32.48
C THR A 260 -21.92 -7.62 -33.17
N GLY A 261 -21.19 -6.85 -33.98
CA GLY A 261 -21.70 -5.64 -34.63
C GLY A 261 -21.80 -4.42 -33.71
N GLY A 262 -21.25 -4.49 -32.52
CA GLY A 262 -21.22 -3.35 -31.58
C GLY A 262 -20.10 -2.37 -31.85
N THR A 263 -19.92 -1.42 -30.90
CA THR A 263 -18.94 -0.34 -31.02
C THR A 263 -18.08 -0.26 -29.76
N VAL A 264 -16.79 0.01 -29.95
CA VAL A 264 -15.83 0.31 -28.89
C VAL A 264 -15.11 1.58 -29.25
N THR A 265 -15.06 2.58 -28.35
CA THR A 265 -14.36 3.84 -28.56
C THR A 265 -13.26 4.00 -27.55
N VAL A 266 -12.03 4.22 -28.03
CA VAL A 266 -10.87 4.51 -27.19
C VAL A 266 -10.50 5.98 -27.33
N SER A 267 -10.43 6.71 -26.23
CA SER A 267 -10.06 8.11 -26.26
C SER A 267 -8.96 8.43 -25.26
N CYS A 268 -8.13 9.40 -25.65
CA CYS A 268 -7.03 9.91 -24.85
C CYS A 268 -7.04 11.44 -24.92
N ARG A 269 -7.12 12.12 -23.78
CA ARG A 269 -7.26 13.59 -23.72
C ARG A 269 -6.43 14.17 -22.59
N PRO A 270 -5.88 15.39 -22.74
CA PRO A 270 -5.27 16.13 -21.64
C PRO A 270 -6.32 16.44 -20.55
N ASP A 271 -5.91 16.38 -19.28
CA ASP A 271 -6.73 16.77 -18.15
C ASP A 271 -5.85 17.46 -17.09
N GLY A 272 -5.87 18.79 -17.06
CA GLY A 272 -4.98 19.58 -16.22
C GLY A 272 -3.51 19.38 -16.59
N ALA A 273 -2.68 18.95 -15.63
CA ALA A 273 -1.26 18.64 -15.85
C ALA A 273 -1.03 17.20 -16.34
N GLY A 274 -2.06 16.33 -16.26
CA GLY A 274 -2.00 14.91 -16.63
C GLY A 274 -2.87 14.58 -17.84
N GLY A 275 -3.40 13.35 -17.85
CA GLY A 275 -4.21 12.84 -18.95
C GLY A 275 -5.30 11.89 -18.51
N VAL A 276 -6.30 11.73 -19.36
CA VAL A 276 -7.37 10.74 -19.19
C VAL A 276 -7.38 9.79 -20.38
N LEU A 277 -7.27 8.51 -20.08
CA LEU A 277 -7.57 7.41 -21.01
C LEU A 277 -8.99 6.95 -20.73
N SER A 278 -9.79 6.80 -21.77
CA SER A 278 -11.14 6.25 -21.65
C SER A 278 -11.39 5.17 -22.70
N VAL A 279 -12.06 4.11 -22.28
CA VAL A 279 -12.52 3.03 -23.15
C VAL A 279 -14.02 2.87 -22.93
N GLU A 280 -14.80 3.12 -23.97
CA GLU A 280 -16.27 3.04 -23.97
C GLU A 280 -16.71 1.88 -24.84
N ASP A 281 -17.64 1.07 -24.35
CA ASP A 281 -18.27 -0.02 -25.08
C ASP A 281 -19.81 0.14 -25.06
N ASN A 282 -20.49 -0.46 -26.02
CA ASN A 282 -21.95 -0.56 -26.04
C ASN A 282 -22.46 -1.96 -25.64
N GLY A 283 -21.74 -2.63 -24.78
CA GLY A 283 -22.07 -3.94 -24.21
C GLY A 283 -23.20 -3.90 -23.18
N PRO A 284 -23.31 -4.91 -22.31
CA PRO A 284 -24.36 -4.99 -21.29
C PRO A 284 -24.22 -3.96 -20.17
N GLY A 285 -23.05 -3.31 -20.04
CA GLY A 285 -22.74 -2.39 -18.95
C GLY A 285 -22.47 -3.11 -17.61
N ILE A 286 -22.23 -2.30 -16.57
CA ILE A 286 -21.92 -2.80 -15.21
C ILE A 286 -22.86 -2.15 -14.21
N PRO A 287 -23.69 -2.93 -13.50
CA PRO A 287 -24.60 -2.39 -12.49
C PRO A 287 -23.83 -1.59 -11.42
N PRO A 288 -24.33 -0.43 -10.99
CA PRO A 288 -23.64 0.44 -10.03
C PRO A 288 -23.15 -0.27 -8.77
N ALA A 289 -23.98 -1.18 -8.21
CA ALA A 289 -23.62 -1.95 -7.02
C ALA A 289 -22.45 -2.92 -7.21
N LYS A 290 -22.07 -3.22 -8.47
CA LYS A 290 -20.99 -4.16 -8.78
C LYS A 290 -19.72 -3.49 -9.31
N ARG A 291 -19.72 -2.16 -9.53
CA ARG A 291 -18.59 -1.43 -10.12
C ARG A 291 -17.31 -1.48 -9.30
N GLU A 292 -17.40 -1.53 -7.99
CA GLU A 292 -16.21 -1.74 -7.13
C GLU A 292 -15.76 -3.20 -7.12
N GLN A 293 -16.71 -4.13 -7.13
CA GLN A 293 -16.42 -5.56 -7.09
C GLN A 293 -15.68 -6.08 -8.33
N VAL A 294 -15.94 -5.51 -9.53
CA VAL A 294 -15.32 -5.98 -10.77
C VAL A 294 -13.81 -5.78 -10.83
N PHE A 295 -13.26 -4.92 -9.97
CA PHE A 295 -11.82 -4.75 -9.79
C PHE A 295 -11.18 -5.78 -8.84
N SER A 296 -11.98 -6.63 -8.20
CA SER A 296 -11.45 -7.70 -7.34
C SER A 296 -10.99 -8.89 -8.18
N ARG A 297 -9.94 -9.58 -7.71
CA ARG A 297 -9.35 -10.73 -8.40
C ARG A 297 -10.38 -11.85 -8.51
N TYR A 298 -10.46 -12.50 -9.68
CA TYR A 298 -11.35 -13.63 -9.98
C TYR A 298 -12.85 -13.31 -9.98
N VAL A 299 -13.25 -12.05 -9.90
CA VAL A 299 -14.67 -11.66 -9.98
C VAL A 299 -15.10 -11.60 -11.44
N ARG A 300 -16.27 -12.19 -11.70
CA ARG A 300 -16.94 -12.21 -13.01
C ARG A 300 -18.42 -11.94 -12.80
N LEU A 301 -19.02 -11.17 -13.70
CA LEU A 301 -20.47 -10.84 -13.65
C LEU A 301 -21.30 -11.82 -14.47
N ASP A 302 -20.67 -12.53 -15.42
CA ASP A 302 -21.31 -13.51 -16.31
C ASP A 302 -20.43 -14.75 -16.45
N ASP A 303 -21.02 -15.93 -16.21
CA ASP A 303 -20.35 -17.22 -16.35
C ASP A 303 -20.24 -17.69 -17.81
N LYS A 304 -20.99 -17.07 -18.73
CA LYS A 304 -21.02 -17.45 -20.15
C LYS A 304 -19.82 -16.92 -20.93
N THR A 305 -19.22 -15.82 -20.50
CA THR A 305 -18.10 -15.20 -21.20
C THR A 305 -16.78 -15.74 -20.65
N HIS A 306 -15.93 -16.34 -21.49
CA HIS A 306 -14.64 -16.90 -21.08
C HIS A 306 -13.67 -15.79 -20.61
N GLY A 307 -13.12 -15.90 -19.40
CA GLY A 307 -12.13 -14.96 -18.87
C GLY A 307 -11.60 -15.38 -17.49
N SER A 308 -10.38 -14.94 -17.15
CA SER A 308 -9.72 -15.26 -15.86
C SER A 308 -10.28 -14.47 -14.66
N GLY A 309 -10.97 -13.34 -14.89
CA GLY A 309 -11.37 -12.39 -13.83
C GLY A 309 -10.19 -11.60 -13.25
N LEU A 310 -9.05 -11.54 -13.94
CA LEU A 310 -7.85 -10.84 -13.50
C LEU A 310 -7.63 -9.48 -14.19
N GLY A 311 -8.18 -9.28 -15.40
CA GLY A 311 -7.87 -8.10 -16.23
C GLY A 311 -8.15 -6.77 -15.55
N LEU A 312 -9.33 -6.58 -14.94
CA LEU A 312 -9.66 -5.33 -14.24
C LEU A 312 -8.91 -5.19 -12.90
N ALA A 313 -8.55 -6.27 -12.23
CA ALA A 313 -7.69 -6.23 -11.06
C ALA A 313 -6.28 -5.73 -11.43
N ILE A 314 -5.73 -6.19 -12.56
CA ILE A 314 -4.48 -5.70 -13.13
C ILE A 314 -4.57 -4.21 -13.43
N VAL A 315 -5.66 -3.76 -14.08
CA VAL A 315 -5.91 -2.33 -14.36
C VAL A 315 -5.87 -1.50 -13.08
N ARG A 316 -6.51 -1.97 -12.01
CA ARG A 316 -6.52 -1.29 -10.71
C ARG A 316 -5.12 -1.21 -10.11
N ASP A 317 -4.39 -2.32 -10.09
CA ASP A 317 -3.07 -2.38 -9.47
C ASP A 317 -2.07 -1.50 -10.25
N ILE A 318 -2.12 -1.48 -11.60
CA ILE A 318 -1.32 -0.59 -12.43
C ILE A 318 -1.70 0.88 -12.23
N ALA A 319 -3.00 1.20 -12.16
CA ALA A 319 -3.45 2.57 -11.89
C ALA A 319 -2.95 3.08 -10.55
N ALA A 320 -2.97 2.24 -9.51
CA ALA A 320 -2.45 2.57 -8.18
C ALA A 320 -0.94 2.89 -8.22
N VAL A 321 -0.13 2.10 -8.95
CA VAL A 321 1.30 2.34 -9.16
C VAL A 321 1.57 3.73 -9.78
N HIS A 322 0.70 4.16 -10.70
CA HIS A 322 0.83 5.44 -11.40
C HIS A 322 0.11 6.60 -10.68
N GLY A 323 -0.46 6.38 -9.49
CA GLY A 323 -1.26 7.38 -8.78
C GLY A 323 -2.53 7.80 -9.52
N ALA A 324 -2.96 6.98 -10.50
CA ALA A 324 -4.11 7.27 -11.33
C ALA A 324 -5.42 6.89 -10.65
N ARG A 325 -6.50 7.61 -11.00
CA ARG A 325 -7.85 7.34 -10.51
C ARG A 325 -8.66 6.58 -11.55
N LEU A 326 -9.31 5.50 -11.11
CA LEU A 326 -10.22 4.70 -11.94
C LEU A 326 -11.67 5.10 -11.69
N ALA A 327 -12.46 5.17 -12.75
CA ALA A 327 -13.91 5.30 -12.68
C ALA A 327 -14.59 4.43 -13.72
N ILE A 328 -15.79 3.93 -13.39
CA ILE A 328 -16.70 3.24 -14.30
C ILE A 328 -18.02 3.97 -14.25
N VAL A 329 -18.49 4.41 -15.42
CA VAL A 329 -19.81 5.03 -15.57
C VAL A 329 -20.56 4.34 -16.74
N ASP A 330 -21.85 4.62 -16.88
CA ASP A 330 -22.60 4.15 -18.03
C ASP A 330 -22.12 4.87 -19.30
N ALA A 331 -22.09 4.18 -20.43
CA ALA A 331 -21.76 4.76 -21.73
C ALA A 331 -22.77 5.85 -22.12
N ALA A 332 -22.37 6.81 -22.96
CA ALA A 332 -23.18 7.94 -23.36
C ALA A 332 -24.54 7.55 -23.98
N GLY A 333 -24.62 6.38 -24.59
CA GLY A 333 -25.86 5.82 -25.16
C GLY A 333 -26.78 5.12 -24.15
N GLY A 334 -26.50 5.13 -22.86
CA GLY A 334 -27.28 4.47 -21.80
C GLY A 334 -27.19 2.93 -21.79
N ARG A 335 -26.42 2.36 -22.72
CA ARG A 335 -26.06 0.94 -22.76
C ARG A 335 -24.56 0.83 -22.93
N GLY A 336 -23.93 -0.05 -22.11
CA GLY A 336 -22.48 -0.25 -22.13
C GLY A 336 -21.78 0.34 -20.91
N ALA A 337 -20.46 0.27 -20.91
CA ALA A 337 -19.62 0.82 -19.86
C ALA A 337 -18.59 1.78 -20.42
N LEU A 338 -18.31 2.84 -19.67
CA LEU A 338 -17.19 3.75 -19.89
C LEU A 338 -16.21 3.59 -18.75
N PHE A 339 -15.06 3.02 -19.05
CA PHE A 339 -13.91 2.97 -18.15
C PHE A 339 -13.05 4.22 -18.35
N SER A 340 -12.71 4.92 -17.28
CA SER A 340 -11.81 6.07 -17.35
C SER A 340 -10.67 5.93 -16.35
N VAL A 341 -9.45 6.21 -16.81
CA VAL A 341 -8.21 6.21 -16.04
C VAL A 341 -7.64 7.62 -16.12
N ARG A 342 -7.65 8.34 -14.99
CA ARG A 342 -7.14 9.70 -14.89
C ARG A 342 -5.77 9.69 -14.24
N PHE A 343 -4.75 10.05 -14.99
CA PHE A 343 -3.37 10.20 -14.54
C PHE A 343 -3.14 11.61 -13.96
N PRO A 344 -2.24 11.74 -12.95
CA PRO A 344 -1.93 13.01 -12.30
C PRO A 344 -1.19 14.00 -13.22
#